data_0ba5dca2662fa4b2fe3b6aa8e5549768
#
_entry.id   0ba5dca2662fa4b2fe3b6aa8e5549768
#
_cell.length_a   1.000
_cell.length_b   1.000
_cell.length_c   1.000
_cell.angle_alpha   90.00
_cell.angle_beta   90.00
_cell.angle_gamma   90.00
#
_symmetry.space_group_name_H-M   'P 1'
#
loop_
_entity.id
_entity.type
_entity.pdbx_description
1 polymer ?
#
loop_
_entity_poly.entity_id
_entity_poly.type
_entity_poly.pdbx_seq_one_letter_code
_entity_poly.pdbx_strand_id
1 'polypeptide(L)'
;MKLDRNENAEGVGKYALINMRRYRALPADKAAEAFDLLGRLDAMGIIDKGAKGAEDEFFVIKLRDRSAAPALTAYANAAVDDDKEWATQVLALAARAERHPAQKKPD
;
A
#
# COMPACT_ATOMS: atom_id res chain seq x y z
N MET A 1 17.68 -11.43 -5.78
CA MET A 1 16.21 -11.49 -5.61
C MET A 1 15.58 -10.16 -6.00
N LYS A 2 14.53 -10.19 -6.76
CA LYS A 2 13.84 -8.98 -7.18
C LYS A 2 12.66 -8.74 -6.25
N LEU A 3 12.67 -7.62 -5.54
CA LEU A 3 11.60 -7.26 -4.63
C LEU A 3 10.41 -6.67 -5.39
N ASP A 4 9.21 -6.91 -4.89
CA ASP A 4 8.01 -6.29 -5.44
C ASP A 4 8.05 -4.79 -5.19
N ARG A 5 7.88 -4.03 -6.26
CA ARG A 5 7.95 -2.57 -6.22
C ARG A 5 6.57 -2.00 -6.52
N ASN A 6 6.13 -1.12 -5.66
CA ASN A 6 4.90 -0.38 -5.90
C ASN A 6 5.18 1.11 -5.92
N GLU A 7 6.12 1.50 -6.76
CA GLU A 7 6.37 2.90 -7.04
C GLU A 7 5.24 3.40 -7.93
N ASN A 8 4.43 4.31 -7.42
CA ASN A 8 3.16 4.67 -8.03
C ASN A 8 3.12 6.17 -8.39
N ALA A 9 4.11 6.60 -9.16
CA ALA A 9 4.29 8.01 -9.52
C ALA A 9 3.04 8.63 -10.17
N GLU A 10 2.31 7.84 -10.96
CA GLU A 10 1.15 8.31 -11.73
C GLU A 10 -0.16 7.65 -11.26
N GLY A 11 -0.16 6.97 -10.13
CA GLY A 11 -1.34 6.25 -9.65
C GLY A 11 -1.65 4.96 -10.42
N VAL A 12 -0.71 4.45 -11.21
CA VAL A 12 -0.87 3.25 -12.04
C VAL A 12 0.19 2.19 -11.77
N GLY A 13 0.69 2.12 -10.54
CA GLY A 13 1.65 1.11 -10.13
C GLY A 13 1.06 -0.30 -10.05
N LYS A 14 1.81 -1.24 -9.49
CA LYS A 14 1.37 -2.63 -9.37
C LYS A 14 0.07 -2.77 -8.58
N TYR A 15 -0.11 -1.92 -7.56
CA TYR A 15 -1.28 -1.98 -6.69
C TYR A 15 -2.01 -0.64 -6.62
N ALA A 16 -3.32 -0.69 -6.64
CA ALA A 16 -4.21 0.38 -6.21
C ALA A 16 -5.06 -0.17 -5.06
N LEU A 17 -5.42 0.67 -4.10
CA LEU A 17 -6.14 0.24 -2.91
C LEU A 17 -7.62 0.60 -2.98
N ILE A 18 -8.46 -0.34 -2.57
CA ILE A 18 -9.89 -0.07 -2.33
C ILE A 18 -10.04 0.28 -0.85
N ASN A 19 -10.56 1.46 -0.57
CA ASN A 19 -10.84 1.88 0.80
C ASN A 19 -12.10 1.17 1.30
N MET A 20 -11.93 0.10 2.05
CA MET A 20 -13.05 -0.73 2.51
C MET A 20 -13.95 -0.01 3.51
N ARG A 21 -13.42 0.97 4.25
CA ARG A 21 -14.24 1.81 5.15
C ARG A 21 -15.22 2.65 4.33
N ARG A 22 -14.74 3.29 3.26
CA ARG A 22 -15.60 4.07 2.35
C ARG A 22 -16.59 3.18 1.62
N TYR A 23 -16.15 2.00 1.21
CA TYR A 23 -17.01 1.00 0.58
C TYR A 23 -18.20 0.66 1.47
N ARG A 24 -17.95 0.37 2.76
CA ARG A 24 -19.01 0.01 3.72
C ARG A 24 -19.92 1.18 4.08
N ALA A 25 -19.47 2.41 3.86
CA ALA A 25 -20.23 3.62 4.16
C ALA A 25 -21.01 4.18 2.97
N LEU A 26 -21.00 3.48 1.83
CA LEU A 26 -21.74 3.93 0.65
C LEU A 26 -23.26 3.97 0.92
N PRO A 27 -23.96 4.95 0.32
CA PRO A 27 -25.44 4.97 0.40
C PRO A 27 -26.02 3.72 -0.28
N ALA A 28 -27.23 3.34 0.16
CA ALA A 28 -27.85 2.06 -0.24
C ALA A 28 -27.95 1.88 -1.76
N ASP A 29 -28.24 2.94 -2.52
CA ASP A 29 -28.35 2.90 -3.98
C ASP A 29 -27.01 2.58 -4.67
N LYS A 30 -25.88 2.98 -4.04
CA LYS A 30 -24.55 2.70 -4.56
C LYS A 30 -23.93 1.44 -3.98
N ALA A 31 -24.36 1.05 -2.79
CA ALA A 31 -23.79 -0.12 -2.10
C ALA A 31 -24.04 -1.41 -2.87
N ALA A 32 -25.22 -1.61 -3.41
CA ALA A 32 -25.56 -2.80 -4.19
C ALA A 32 -24.74 -2.91 -5.49
N GLU A 33 -24.57 -1.77 -6.19
CA GLU A 33 -23.75 -1.72 -7.40
C GLU A 33 -22.29 -2.00 -7.09
N ALA A 34 -21.75 -1.36 -6.06
CA ALA A 34 -20.35 -1.55 -5.64
C ALA A 34 -20.09 -3.00 -5.22
N PHE A 35 -21.03 -3.60 -4.49
CA PHE A 35 -20.93 -5.00 -4.07
C PHE A 35 -20.82 -5.94 -5.28
N ASP A 36 -21.69 -5.74 -6.30
CA ASP A 36 -21.67 -6.54 -7.51
C ASP A 36 -20.36 -6.37 -8.27
N LEU A 37 -19.89 -5.12 -8.45
CA LEU A 37 -18.65 -4.82 -9.16
C LEU A 37 -17.44 -5.42 -8.45
N LEU A 38 -17.37 -5.28 -7.12
CA LEU A 38 -16.26 -5.82 -6.32
C LEU A 38 -16.24 -7.35 -6.42
N GLY A 39 -17.39 -8.00 -6.34
CA GLY A 39 -17.51 -9.45 -6.48
C GLY A 39 -17.04 -9.94 -7.84
N ARG A 40 -17.35 -9.20 -8.89
CA ARG A 40 -16.90 -9.55 -10.24
C ARG A 40 -15.39 -9.39 -10.40
N LEU A 41 -14.82 -8.34 -9.87
CA LEU A 41 -13.36 -8.14 -9.88
C LEU A 41 -12.64 -9.22 -9.07
N ASP A 42 -13.17 -9.57 -7.91
CA ASP A 42 -12.61 -10.64 -7.07
C ASP A 42 -12.64 -11.99 -7.81
N ALA A 43 -13.73 -12.28 -8.50
CA ALA A 43 -13.86 -13.51 -9.29
C ALA A 43 -12.86 -13.59 -10.44
N MET A 44 -12.37 -12.46 -10.93
CA MET A 44 -11.33 -12.40 -11.97
C MET A 44 -9.93 -12.69 -11.42
N GLY A 45 -9.78 -12.79 -10.10
CA GLY A 45 -8.50 -13.11 -9.47
C GLY A 45 -7.52 -11.95 -9.39
N ILE A 46 -8.00 -10.71 -9.49
CA ILE A 46 -7.10 -9.53 -9.50
C ILE A 46 -7.10 -8.75 -8.19
N ILE A 47 -7.80 -9.23 -7.17
CA ILE A 47 -7.84 -8.56 -5.86
C ILE A 47 -7.02 -9.35 -4.85
N ASP A 48 -5.96 -8.72 -4.34
CA ASP A 48 -5.14 -9.25 -3.26
C ASP A 48 -5.65 -8.66 -1.96
N LYS A 49 -6.24 -9.49 -1.10
CA LYS A 49 -6.87 -9.04 0.14
C LYS A 49 -5.88 -8.88 1.29
N GLY A 50 -4.70 -9.50 1.18
CA GLY A 50 -3.70 -9.47 2.24
C GLY A 50 -4.20 -10.01 3.57
N ALA A 51 -5.06 -11.03 3.54
CA ALA A 51 -5.74 -11.53 4.71
C ALA A 51 -4.76 -12.10 5.74
N LYS A 52 -5.10 -11.93 7.02
CA LYS A 52 -4.31 -12.46 8.13
C LYS A 52 -4.09 -13.96 7.98
N GLY A 53 -2.83 -14.38 8.05
CA GLY A 53 -2.46 -15.79 7.94
C GLY A 53 -2.33 -16.30 6.51
N ALA A 54 -2.68 -15.52 5.50
CA ALA A 54 -2.48 -15.89 4.12
C ALA A 54 -1.00 -15.72 3.73
N GLU A 55 -0.56 -16.49 2.72
CA GLU A 55 0.82 -16.41 2.24
C GLU A 55 1.19 -14.99 1.75
N ASP A 56 0.22 -14.29 1.18
CA ASP A 56 0.39 -12.94 0.65
C ASP A 56 -0.11 -11.85 1.61
N GLU A 57 -0.20 -12.14 2.90
CA GLU A 57 -0.57 -11.15 3.91
C GLU A 57 0.30 -9.89 3.78
N PHE A 58 -0.32 -8.72 3.84
CA PHE A 58 0.41 -7.46 3.74
C PHE A 58 -0.09 -6.45 4.77
N PHE A 59 0.75 -5.45 5.01
CA PHE A 59 0.46 -4.32 5.87
C PHE A 59 0.78 -3.04 5.11
N VAL A 60 -0.14 -2.08 5.12
CA VAL A 60 -0.02 -0.84 4.35
C VAL A 60 0.39 0.30 5.27
N ILE A 61 1.45 1.01 4.90
CA ILE A 61 1.90 2.23 5.58
C ILE A 61 1.82 3.38 4.57
N LYS A 62 1.06 4.42 4.91
CA LYS A 62 1.02 5.63 4.09
C LYS A 62 2.21 6.53 4.43
N LEU A 63 2.74 7.23 3.43
CA LEU A 63 3.89 8.11 3.66
C LEU A 63 3.60 9.25 4.63
N ARG A 64 2.35 9.68 4.75
CA ARG A 64 1.94 10.71 5.73
C ARG A 64 1.93 10.21 7.18
N ASP A 65 2.01 8.91 7.40
CA ASP A 65 2.13 8.34 8.73
C ASP A 65 3.50 8.74 9.30
N ARG A 66 3.50 9.37 10.48
CA ARG A 66 4.78 9.82 11.07
C ARG A 66 5.73 8.67 11.42
N SER A 67 5.24 7.44 11.46
CA SER A 67 6.06 6.24 11.66
C SER A 67 6.62 5.67 10.35
N ALA A 68 6.22 6.21 9.20
CA ALA A 68 6.63 5.68 7.90
C ALA A 68 8.13 5.85 7.65
N ALA A 69 8.69 7.04 7.93
CA ALA A 69 10.11 7.30 7.68
C ALA A 69 11.04 6.33 8.43
N PRO A 70 10.90 6.12 9.76
CA PRO A 70 11.75 5.14 10.45
C PRO A 70 11.50 3.71 9.99
N ALA A 71 10.28 3.33 9.66
CA ALA A 71 9.97 1.99 9.16
C ALA A 71 10.62 1.74 7.80
N LEU A 72 10.52 2.69 6.87
CA LEU A 72 11.12 2.57 5.55
C LEU A 72 12.65 2.59 5.61
N THR A 73 13.23 3.38 6.50
CA THR A 73 14.68 3.41 6.71
C THR A 73 15.17 2.04 7.19
N ALA A 74 14.49 1.44 8.15
CA ALA A 74 14.84 0.11 8.64
C ALA A 74 14.70 -0.95 7.54
N TYR A 75 13.65 -0.88 6.75
CA TYR A 75 13.45 -1.77 5.62
C TYR A 75 14.60 -1.66 4.61
N ALA A 76 14.96 -0.42 4.23
CA ALA A 76 16.05 -0.19 3.28
C ALA A 76 17.38 -0.76 3.78
N ASN A 77 17.68 -0.55 5.05
CA ASN A 77 18.91 -1.07 5.65
C ASN A 77 18.94 -2.61 5.63
N ALA A 78 17.81 -3.25 5.82
CA ALA A 78 17.70 -4.71 5.75
C ALA A 78 17.80 -5.23 4.32
N ALA A 79 17.32 -4.46 3.32
CA ALA A 79 17.23 -4.88 1.93
C ALA A 79 18.51 -4.59 1.13
N VAL A 80 19.45 -3.80 1.66
CA VAL A 80 20.60 -3.31 0.90
C VAL A 80 21.48 -4.42 0.32
N ASP A 81 21.63 -5.51 1.04
CA ASP A 81 22.47 -6.63 0.59
C ASP A 81 21.79 -7.47 -0.50
N ASP A 82 20.45 -7.46 -0.53
CA ASP A 82 19.68 -8.20 -1.53
C ASP A 82 19.49 -7.38 -2.82
N ASP A 83 19.23 -6.08 -2.69
CA ASP A 83 18.96 -5.19 -3.83
C ASP A 83 19.31 -3.75 -3.43
N LYS A 84 20.55 -3.37 -3.72
CA LYS A 84 21.07 -2.04 -3.38
C LYS A 84 20.30 -0.91 -4.08
N GLU A 85 19.94 -1.11 -5.34
CA GLU A 85 19.17 -0.12 -6.09
C GLU A 85 17.79 0.11 -5.47
N TRP A 86 17.12 -0.98 -5.11
CA TRP A 86 15.82 -0.91 -4.45
C TRP A 86 15.92 -0.25 -3.07
N ALA A 87 16.96 -0.60 -2.30
CA ALA A 87 17.20 0.03 -0.99
C ALA A 87 17.36 1.55 -1.14
N THR A 88 18.07 2.02 -2.16
CA THR A 88 18.24 3.44 -2.44
C THR A 88 16.88 4.11 -2.75
N GLN A 89 16.03 3.46 -3.53
CA GLN A 89 14.68 3.96 -3.82
C GLN A 89 13.82 4.06 -2.55
N VAL A 90 13.91 3.06 -1.67
CA VAL A 90 13.17 3.06 -0.40
C VAL A 90 13.67 4.18 0.52
N LEU A 91 14.96 4.45 0.56
CA LEU A 91 15.49 5.59 1.33
C LEU A 91 14.95 6.93 0.79
N ALA A 92 14.77 7.06 -0.51
CA ALA A 92 14.14 8.24 -1.08
C ALA A 92 12.69 8.38 -0.65
N LEU A 93 11.95 7.26 -0.55
CA LEU A 93 10.59 7.25 0.01
C LEU A 93 10.60 7.67 1.47
N ALA A 94 11.54 7.18 2.26
CA ALA A 94 11.69 7.55 3.67
C ALA A 94 11.90 9.06 3.83
N ALA A 95 12.74 9.65 2.97
CA ALA A 95 12.97 11.10 2.98
C ALA A 95 11.70 11.89 2.65
N ARG A 96 10.91 11.44 1.69
CA ARG A 96 9.62 12.07 1.37
C ARG A 96 8.62 11.94 2.51
N ALA A 97 8.59 10.78 3.18
CA ALA A 97 7.73 10.57 4.34
C ALA A 97 8.08 11.51 5.50
N GLU A 98 9.38 11.69 5.76
CA GLU A 98 9.86 12.57 6.82
C GLU A 98 9.42 14.02 6.62
N ARG A 99 9.37 14.47 5.37
CA ARG A 99 9.00 15.84 5.00
C ARG A 99 7.56 15.98 4.53
N HIS A 100 6.72 14.96 4.74
CA HIS A 100 5.37 14.97 4.21
C HIS A 100 4.55 16.10 4.84
N PRO A 101 3.90 16.97 4.01
CA PRO A 101 3.15 18.13 4.53
C PRO A 101 1.91 17.76 5.34
N ALA A 102 1.38 16.56 5.15
CA ALA A 102 0.21 16.06 5.88
C ALA A 102 0.58 15.01 6.93
N GLN A 103 1.82 15.04 7.45
CA GLN A 103 2.29 14.08 8.44
C GLN A 103 1.39 14.06 9.67
N LYS A 104 1.01 12.87 10.12
CA LYS A 104 0.14 12.71 11.25
C LYS A 104 0.35 11.35 11.94
N LYS A 105 -0.25 11.20 13.12
CA LYS A 105 -0.30 9.91 13.81
C LYS A 105 -1.06 8.89 12.97
N PRO A 106 -0.77 7.58 13.12
CA PRO A 106 -1.54 6.52 12.46
C PRO A 106 -3.02 6.61 12.80
N ASP A 107 -3.83 6.29 11.84
CA ASP A 107 -5.30 6.19 12.04
C ASP A 107 -5.64 5.02 12.96
#